data_fe4bc6621bd18e0ee6724b453b2b040a
#
_entry.id   fe4bc6621bd18e0ee6724b453b2b040a
#
_cell.length_a   1.000
_cell.length_b   1.000
_cell.length_c   1.000
_cell.angle_alpha   90.00
_cell.angle_beta   90.00
_cell.angle_gamma   90.00
#
_symmetry.space_group_name_H-M   'P 1'
#
loop_
_entity.id
_entity.type
_entity.pdbx_description
1 polymer ?
#
loop_
_entity_poly.entity_id
_entity_poly.type
_entity_poly.pdbx_seq_one_letter_code
_entity_poly.pdbx_strand_id
1 'polypeptide(L)'
;MRLILATLMMISTAAHATSAPPIASSEASRMQLDPIAEAYVRLSLEIGEHEPGYIDAYYGPEEWAQQAKRSPRPLPELRTATEALLTQLSSVDEAALAPLEVKRKRLLIAQLVAARTRMAMLAGESLGFDDEAEGLYALRPVLKPLSSYDTALQQLEALFPGDGPLWQRVEAFSSRTAIPADKLEQVMHASIAECKRRTLQYIALPTEEKFTLELVTKQPWSGYNWYKGNATSLIQINTDLPVLMSRAVDL
;
A
#
# COMPACT_ATOMS: atom_id res chain seq x y z
N MET A 1 79.29 -4.80 -17.29
CA MET A 1 78.07 -5.58 -17.42
C MET A 1 77.34 -5.53 -16.07
N ARG A 2 76.44 -4.57 -15.91
CA ARG A 2 75.70 -4.30 -14.64
C ARG A 2 74.23 -4.71 -14.87
N LEU A 3 73.79 -5.74 -14.13
CA LEU A 3 72.38 -6.18 -14.05
C LEU A 3 71.64 -5.13 -13.18
N ILE A 4 70.59 -4.56 -13.72
CA ILE A 4 69.60 -3.76 -12.97
C ILE A 4 68.41 -4.69 -12.71
N LEU A 5 68.19 -5.01 -11.43
CA LEU A 5 67.03 -5.76 -10.93
C LEU A 5 65.91 -4.75 -10.68
N ALA A 6 64.84 -4.75 -11.48
CA ALA A 6 63.66 -3.96 -11.27
C ALA A 6 62.68 -4.70 -10.38
N THR A 7 62.51 -4.24 -9.14
CA THR A 7 61.53 -4.79 -8.20
C THR A 7 60.15 -4.17 -8.49
N LEU A 8 59.24 -4.96 -8.99
CA LEU A 8 57.87 -4.59 -9.24
C LEU A 8 57.06 -4.64 -7.93
N MET A 9 56.75 -3.48 -7.37
CA MET A 9 55.97 -3.34 -6.15
C MET A 9 54.46 -3.37 -6.54
N MET A 10 53.78 -4.51 -6.33
CA MET A 10 52.31 -4.60 -6.48
C MET A 10 51.68 -3.89 -5.29
N ILE A 11 51.04 -2.74 -5.58
CA ILE A 11 50.14 -2.06 -4.63
C ILE A 11 48.77 -2.76 -4.78
N SER A 12 48.44 -3.61 -3.82
CA SER A 12 47.11 -4.20 -3.68
C SER A 12 46.19 -3.16 -3.04
N THR A 13 45.37 -2.47 -3.85
CA THR A 13 44.27 -1.63 -3.34
C THR A 13 43.12 -2.54 -2.92
N ALA A 14 43.05 -2.88 -1.63
CA ALA A 14 41.87 -3.47 -1.04
C ALA A 14 40.73 -2.45 -1.08
N ALA A 15 39.80 -2.64 -2.02
CA ALA A 15 38.53 -1.91 -2.02
C ALA A 15 37.73 -2.35 -0.78
N HIS A 16 37.74 -1.51 0.25
CA HIS A 16 36.82 -1.66 1.35
C HIS A 16 35.41 -1.33 0.84
N ALA A 17 34.63 -2.35 0.55
CA ALA A 17 33.20 -2.20 0.41
C ALA A 17 32.67 -1.76 1.79
N THR A 18 32.45 -0.47 1.99
CA THR A 18 31.67 0.06 3.10
C THR A 18 30.24 -0.42 2.91
N SER A 19 29.91 -1.55 3.53
CA SER A 19 28.50 -1.92 3.73
C SER A 19 27.86 -0.79 4.53
N ALA A 20 26.81 -0.16 3.96
CA ALA A 20 26.01 0.78 4.72
C ALA A 20 25.56 0.10 6.02
N PRO A 21 25.68 0.76 7.18
CA PRO A 21 25.26 0.16 8.44
C PRO A 21 23.77 -0.22 8.32
N PRO A 22 23.34 -1.37 8.86
CA PRO A 22 21.94 -1.71 8.91
C PRO A 22 21.19 -0.56 9.59
N ILE A 23 20.05 -0.15 9.04
CA ILE A 23 19.17 0.88 9.62
C ILE A 23 18.54 0.28 10.89
N ALA A 24 19.35 0.14 11.92
CA ALA A 24 18.88 -0.32 13.23
C ALA A 24 18.22 0.87 13.93
N SER A 25 16.89 0.74 14.19
CA SER A 25 16.25 1.62 15.17
C SER A 25 16.89 1.37 16.52
N SER A 26 17.32 2.43 17.24
CA SER A 26 17.79 2.24 18.61
C SER A 26 16.62 1.78 19.48
N GLU A 27 16.88 0.89 20.42
CA GLU A 27 15.85 0.41 21.36
C GLU A 27 15.17 1.58 22.09
N ALA A 28 15.95 2.60 22.49
CA ALA A 28 15.43 3.83 23.10
C ALA A 28 14.43 4.59 22.20
N SER A 29 14.69 4.64 20.88
CA SER A 29 13.77 5.29 19.93
C SER A 29 12.47 4.52 19.77
N ARG A 30 12.51 3.18 19.78
CA ARG A 30 11.30 2.34 19.76
C ARG A 30 10.47 2.52 21.02
N MET A 31 11.10 2.53 22.19
CA MET A 31 10.41 2.73 23.47
C MET A 31 9.59 4.03 23.52
N GLN A 32 9.99 5.07 22.78
CA GLN A 32 9.22 6.31 22.70
C GLN A 32 7.99 6.21 21.80
N LEU A 33 8.08 5.51 20.66
CA LEU A 33 7.03 5.47 19.66
C LEU A 33 6.09 4.27 19.79
N ASP A 34 6.54 3.15 20.35
CA ASP A 34 5.72 1.93 20.43
C ASP A 34 4.40 2.13 21.20
N PRO A 35 4.37 2.80 22.37
CA PRO A 35 3.10 3.05 23.07
C PRO A 35 2.13 3.92 22.26
N ILE A 36 2.66 4.91 21.51
CA ILE A 36 1.85 5.79 20.67
C ILE A 36 1.32 5.02 19.45
N ALA A 37 2.15 4.16 18.85
CA ALA A 37 1.74 3.31 17.75
C ALA A 37 0.68 2.28 18.16
N GLU A 38 0.80 1.67 19.33
CA GLU A 38 -0.23 0.80 19.91
C GLU A 38 -1.54 1.56 20.11
N ALA A 39 -1.47 2.74 20.74
CA ALA A 39 -2.65 3.56 20.95
C ALA A 39 -3.33 3.98 19.63
N TYR A 40 -2.55 4.30 18.59
CA TYR A 40 -3.06 4.55 17.24
C TYR A 40 -3.79 3.34 16.65
N VAL A 41 -3.22 2.12 16.78
CA VAL A 41 -3.88 0.92 16.26
C VAL A 41 -5.20 0.66 16.98
N ARG A 42 -5.23 0.75 18.31
CA ARG A 42 -6.46 0.60 19.10
C ARG A 42 -7.51 1.66 18.74
N LEU A 43 -7.10 2.92 18.58
CA LEU A 43 -7.95 4.01 18.11
C LEU A 43 -8.55 3.70 16.74
N SER A 44 -7.74 3.21 15.81
CA SER A 44 -8.18 2.89 14.45
C SER A 44 -9.20 1.76 14.44
N LEU A 45 -9.02 0.73 15.27
CA LEU A 45 -10.00 -0.36 15.43
C LEU A 45 -11.35 0.17 15.94
N GLU A 46 -11.35 1.10 16.91
CA GLU A 46 -12.59 1.71 17.40
C GLU A 46 -13.27 2.61 16.34
N ILE A 47 -12.50 3.35 15.53
CA ILE A 47 -13.06 4.11 14.39
C ILE A 47 -13.72 3.17 13.40
N GLY A 48 -13.14 1.99 13.15
CA GLY A 48 -13.70 0.95 12.29
C GLY A 48 -15.07 0.43 12.73
N GLU A 49 -15.42 0.51 14.01
CA GLU A 49 -16.76 0.15 14.50
C GLU A 49 -17.80 1.24 14.18
N HIS A 50 -17.38 2.48 13.88
CA HIS A 50 -18.25 3.56 13.41
C HIS A 50 -18.35 3.62 11.88
N GLU A 51 -17.38 3.04 11.17
CA GLU A 51 -17.33 3.06 9.71
C GLU A 51 -16.90 1.71 9.14
N PRO A 52 -17.83 0.90 8.61
CA PRO A 52 -17.49 -0.34 7.93
C PRO A 52 -16.52 -0.09 6.76
N GLY A 53 -15.42 -0.85 6.71
CA GLY A 53 -14.39 -0.71 5.68
C GLY A 53 -13.28 0.31 6.00
N TYR A 54 -13.33 1.00 7.14
CA TYR A 54 -12.22 1.85 7.59
C TYR A 54 -10.95 1.05 7.84
N ILE A 55 -11.08 -0.16 8.37
CA ILE A 55 -9.99 -1.14 8.49
C ILE A 55 -10.09 -2.12 7.33
N ASP A 56 -9.13 -2.07 6.43
CA ASP A 56 -9.06 -2.97 5.29
C ASP A 56 -8.60 -4.39 5.73
N ALA A 57 -7.54 -4.47 6.52
CA ALA A 57 -7.04 -5.74 7.07
C ALA A 57 -6.37 -5.51 8.44
N TYR A 58 -6.57 -6.44 9.36
CA TYR A 58 -5.96 -6.43 10.68
C TYR A 58 -5.29 -7.77 11.00
N TYR A 59 -4.01 -7.72 11.36
CA TYR A 59 -3.18 -8.90 11.68
C TYR A 59 -2.54 -8.81 13.08
N GLY A 60 -2.99 -7.86 13.90
CA GLY A 60 -2.51 -7.69 15.26
C GLY A 60 -3.19 -8.63 16.27
N PRO A 61 -2.98 -8.40 17.58
CA PRO A 61 -3.60 -9.18 18.64
C PRO A 61 -5.14 -9.16 18.55
N GLU A 62 -5.75 -10.33 18.50
CA GLU A 62 -7.21 -10.48 18.31
C GLU A 62 -8.00 -9.80 19.43
N GLU A 63 -7.48 -9.83 20.65
CA GLU A 63 -8.10 -9.19 21.83
C GLU A 63 -8.30 -7.68 21.65
N TRP A 64 -7.45 -7.00 20.88
CA TRP A 64 -7.62 -5.56 20.60
C TRP A 64 -8.84 -5.29 19.73
N ALA A 65 -9.01 -6.08 18.68
CA ALA A 65 -10.18 -5.98 17.81
C ALA A 65 -11.47 -6.34 18.58
N GLN A 66 -11.42 -7.39 19.41
CA GLN A 66 -12.56 -7.78 20.24
C GLN A 66 -12.92 -6.71 21.28
N GLN A 67 -11.94 -6.02 21.83
CA GLN A 67 -12.19 -4.92 22.77
C GLN A 67 -12.85 -3.73 22.08
N ALA A 68 -12.33 -3.29 20.93
CA ALA A 68 -12.91 -2.23 20.13
C ALA A 68 -14.38 -2.53 19.81
N LYS A 69 -14.67 -3.76 19.37
CA LYS A 69 -16.04 -4.20 19.03
C LYS A 69 -17.00 -4.22 20.21
N ARG A 70 -16.53 -4.61 21.41
CA ARG A 70 -17.40 -4.70 22.61
C ARG A 70 -17.80 -3.34 23.17
N SER A 71 -16.94 -2.35 23.11
CA SER A 71 -17.17 -1.06 23.75
C SER A 71 -16.41 0.06 23.02
N PRO A 72 -16.79 0.38 21.77
CA PRO A 72 -16.17 1.47 21.05
C PRO A 72 -16.52 2.81 21.71
N ARG A 73 -15.55 3.69 21.83
CA ARG A 73 -15.78 5.06 22.29
C ARG A 73 -16.59 5.85 21.23
N PRO A 74 -17.42 6.82 21.66
CA PRO A 74 -18.11 7.71 20.73
C PRO A 74 -17.11 8.59 19.95
N LEU A 75 -17.47 9.02 18.72
CA LEU A 75 -16.60 9.80 17.84
C LEU A 75 -15.98 11.05 18.51
N PRO A 76 -16.68 11.84 19.36
CA PRO A 76 -16.05 12.98 20.02
C PRO A 76 -14.88 12.58 20.94
N GLU A 77 -14.97 11.45 21.63
CA GLU A 77 -13.89 10.95 22.48
C GLU A 77 -12.71 10.42 21.63
N LEU A 78 -13.00 9.75 20.50
CA LEU A 78 -11.98 9.31 19.56
C LEU A 78 -11.24 10.50 18.94
N ARG A 79 -11.96 11.59 18.60
CA ARG A 79 -11.35 12.85 18.14
C ARG A 79 -10.40 13.44 19.19
N THR A 80 -10.85 13.49 20.45
CA THR A 80 -10.00 13.97 21.57
C THR A 80 -8.76 13.11 21.75
N ALA A 81 -8.90 11.78 21.67
CA ALA A 81 -7.78 10.86 21.76
C ALA A 81 -6.79 11.04 20.58
N THR A 82 -7.30 11.30 19.38
CA THR A 82 -6.47 11.59 18.20
C THR A 82 -5.61 12.84 18.39
N GLU A 83 -6.20 13.93 18.91
CA GLU A 83 -5.45 15.16 19.20
C GLU A 83 -4.39 14.96 20.29
N ALA A 84 -4.70 14.15 21.30
CA ALA A 84 -3.73 13.79 22.34
C ALA A 84 -2.53 13.02 21.76
N LEU A 85 -2.76 12.07 20.86
CA LEU A 85 -1.67 11.32 20.18
C LEU A 85 -0.86 12.22 19.27
N LEU A 86 -1.48 13.13 18.51
CA LEU A 86 -0.77 14.13 17.70
C LEU A 86 0.11 15.04 18.56
N THR A 87 -0.39 15.47 19.72
CA THR A 87 0.37 16.26 20.68
C THR A 87 1.57 15.48 21.23
N GLN A 88 1.38 14.22 21.61
CA GLN A 88 2.48 13.36 22.05
C GLN A 88 3.55 13.19 20.98
N LEU A 89 3.15 12.91 19.72
CA LEU A 89 4.10 12.79 18.61
C LEU A 89 4.85 14.09 18.34
N SER A 90 4.21 15.26 18.47
CA SER A 90 4.86 16.54 18.28
C SER A 90 5.94 16.83 19.34
N SER A 91 5.80 16.27 20.54
CA SER A 91 6.78 16.43 21.62
C SER A 91 8.01 15.51 21.49
N VAL A 92 7.96 14.50 20.63
CA VAL A 92 9.10 13.60 20.37
C VAL A 92 10.13 14.31 19.51
N ASP A 93 11.36 14.49 20.02
CA ASP A 93 12.44 15.11 19.27
C ASP A 93 12.96 14.17 18.17
N GLU A 94 12.86 14.59 16.90
CA GLU A 94 13.36 13.81 15.77
C GLU A 94 14.89 13.64 15.78
N ALA A 95 15.63 14.56 16.39
CA ALA A 95 17.09 14.44 16.50
C ALA A 95 17.52 13.28 17.42
N ALA A 96 16.64 12.86 18.33
CA ALA A 96 16.87 11.72 19.21
C ALA A 96 16.45 10.38 18.59
N LEU A 97 15.82 10.38 17.40
CA LEU A 97 15.30 9.18 16.74
C LEU A 97 16.29 8.64 15.70
N ALA A 98 16.33 7.30 15.57
CA ALA A 98 16.99 6.67 14.44
C ALA A 98 16.25 6.98 13.12
N PRO A 99 16.91 6.98 11.95
CA PRO A 99 16.32 7.38 10.67
C PRO A 99 15.02 6.65 10.31
N LEU A 100 14.89 5.39 10.68
CA LEU A 100 13.66 4.60 10.45
C LEU A 100 12.51 5.09 11.35
N GLU A 101 12.81 5.40 12.61
CA GLU A 101 11.82 5.87 13.57
C GLU A 101 11.36 7.31 13.27
N VAL A 102 12.21 8.14 12.65
CA VAL A 102 11.77 9.45 12.11
C VAL A 102 10.69 9.24 11.04
N LYS A 103 10.89 8.29 10.11
CA LYS A 103 9.89 7.96 9.10
C LYS A 103 8.61 7.41 9.74
N ARG A 104 8.74 6.53 10.75
CA ARG A 104 7.62 5.97 11.50
C ARG A 104 6.82 7.06 12.22
N LYS A 105 7.49 7.98 12.91
CA LYS A 105 6.83 9.14 13.54
C LYS A 105 6.01 9.95 12.52
N ARG A 106 6.62 10.29 11.39
CA ARG A 106 5.96 11.07 10.33
C ARG A 106 4.77 10.32 9.73
N LEU A 107 4.88 9.00 9.55
CA LEU A 107 3.77 8.16 9.11
C LEU A 107 2.62 8.18 10.14
N LEU A 108 2.91 8.00 11.43
CA LEU A 108 1.89 8.04 12.48
C LEU A 108 1.17 9.40 12.53
N ILE A 109 1.90 10.51 12.37
CA ILE A 109 1.29 11.85 12.27
C ILE A 109 0.35 11.92 11.07
N ALA A 110 0.78 11.50 9.88
CA ALA A 110 -0.04 11.52 8.68
C ALA A 110 -1.31 10.67 8.83
N GLN A 111 -1.20 9.48 9.40
CA GLN A 111 -2.32 8.58 9.66
C GLN A 111 -3.30 9.15 10.69
N LEU A 112 -2.81 9.79 11.74
CA LEU A 112 -3.68 10.46 12.74
C LEU A 112 -4.38 11.69 12.17
N VAL A 113 -3.72 12.47 11.31
CA VAL A 113 -4.34 13.57 10.57
C VAL A 113 -5.45 13.04 9.65
N ALA A 114 -5.22 11.94 8.94
CA ALA A 114 -6.22 11.29 8.12
C ALA A 114 -7.41 10.77 8.96
N ALA A 115 -7.15 10.13 10.10
CA ALA A 115 -8.18 9.69 11.04
C ALA A 115 -9.03 10.87 11.56
N ARG A 116 -8.38 11.97 11.95
CA ARG A 116 -9.06 13.21 12.37
C ARG A 116 -9.99 13.76 11.27
N THR A 117 -9.46 13.85 10.05
CA THR A 117 -10.20 14.34 8.88
C THR A 117 -11.39 13.44 8.60
N ARG A 118 -11.19 12.11 8.61
CA ARG A 118 -12.27 11.16 8.36
C ARG A 118 -13.36 11.23 9.43
N MET A 119 -12.99 11.34 10.70
CA MET A 119 -13.95 11.50 11.79
C MET A 119 -14.74 12.84 11.70
N ALA A 120 -14.12 13.90 11.18
CA ALA A 120 -14.83 15.15 10.91
C ALA A 120 -15.92 14.95 9.83
N MET A 121 -15.58 14.23 8.76
CA MET A 121 -16.55 13.88 7.71
C MET A 121 -17.67 12.97 8.25
N LEU A 122 -17.36 11.99 9.09
CA LEU A 122 -18.36 11.15 9.75
C LEU A 122 -19.29 11.93 10.69
N ALA A 123 -18.79 13.02 11.26
CA ALA A 123 -19.59 13.94 12.06
C ALA A 123 -20.45 14.92 11.20
N GLY A 124 -20.39 14.80 9.88
CA GLY A 124 -21.17 15.62 8.94
C GLY A 124 -20.47 16.92 8.50
N GLU A 125 -19.19 17.10 8.80
CA GLU A 125 -18.43 18.24 8.29
C GLU A 125 -18.20 18.07 6.77
N SER A 126 -18.52 19.10 5.98
CA SER A 126 -18.27 19.13 4.54
C SER A 126 -16.95 19.82 4.26
N LEU A 127 -16.03 19.12 3.63
CA LEU A 127 -14.73 19.65 3.22
C LEU A 127 -14.72 19.95 1.72
N GLY A 128 -13.97 20.97 1.31
CA GLY A 128 -13.63 21.18 -0.10
C GLY A 128 -12.69 20.07 -0.59
N PHE A 129 -12.69 19.81 -1.90
CA PHE A 129 -11.88 18.74 -2.51
C PHE A 129 -10.38 18.81 -2.13
N ASP A 130 -9.80 20.02 -2.15
CA ASP A 130 -8.39 20.21 -1.81
C ASP A 130 -8.10 19.93 -0.33
N ASP A 131 -9.01 20.37 0.56
CA ASP A 131 -8.84 20.20 2.02
C ASP A 131 -9.09 18.76 2.43
N GLU A 132 -10.03 18.07 1.79
CA GLU A 132 -10.25 16.64 1.96
C GLU A 132 -9.03 15.85 1.49
N ALA A 133 -8.49 16.14 0.31
CA ALA A 133 -7.32 15.46 -0.24
C ALA A 133 -6.08 15.70 0.63
N GLU A 134 -5.86 16.93 1.10
CA GLU A 134 -4.75 17.25 2.00
C GLU A 134 -4.90 16.54 3.35
N GLY A 135 -6.10 16.55 3.91
CA GLY A 135 -6.38 15.92 5.19
C GLY A 135 -6.27 14.40 5.16
N LEU A 136 -6.78 13.72 4.12
CA LEU A 136 -6.78 12.26 4.01
C LEU A 136 -5.45 11.69 3.48
N TYR A 137 -4.79 12.40 2.55
CA TYR A 137 -3.66 11.86 1.78
C TYR A 137 -2.37 12.67 1.93
N ALA A 138 -2.39 13.75 2.73
CA ALA A 138 -1.28 14.70 2.84
C ALA A 138 -0.81 15.25 1.48
N LEU A 139 -1.74 15.40 0.55
CA LEU A 139 -1.51 15.85 -0.82
C LEU A 139 -2.58 16.88 -1.22
N ARG A 140 -2.14 18.08 -1.61
CA ARG A 140 -3.01 19.06 -2.25
C ARG A 140 -2.87 18.92 -3.77
N PRO A 141 -3.86 18.37 -4.48
CA PRO A 141 -3.75 18.08 -5.90
C PRO A 141 -3.77 19.37 -6.73
N VAL A 142 -2.99 19.38 -7.81
CA VAL A 142 -3.07 20.45 -8.82
C VAL A 142 -4.00 20.00 -9.93
N LEU A 143 -5.19 20.57 -10.00
CA LEU A 143 -6.17 20.27 -11.04
C LEU A 143 -5.67 20.81 -12.38
N LYS A 144 -5.60 19.95 -13.37
CA LYS A 144 -5.30 20.33 -14.76
C LYS A 144 -6.57 20.70 -15.50
N PRO A 145 -6.54 21.69 -16.42
CA PRO A 145 -7.66 21.93 -17.32
C PRO A 145 -8.01 20.65 -18.11
N LEU A 146 -9.31 20.39 -18.31
CA LEU A 146 -9.74 19.20 -19.07
C LEU A 146 -9.15 19.17 -20.49
N SER A 147 -8.93 20.33 -21.12
CA SER A 147 -8.27 20.45 -22.43
C SER A 147 -6.85 19.89 -22.47
N SER A 148 -6.17 19.72 -21.31
CA SER A 148 -4.85 19.06 -21.27
C SER A 148 -4.89 17.59 -21.69
N TYR A 149 -6.09 16.99 -21.75
CA TYR A 149 -6.31 15.60 -22.17
C TYR A 149 -6.75 15.46 -23.64
N ASP A 150 -6.99 16.57 -24.35
CA ASP A 150 -7.52 16.55 -25.72
C ASP A 150 -6.64 15.76 -26.69
N THR A 151 -5.32 15.90 -26.58
CA THR A 151 -4.37 15.14 -27.42
C THR A 151 -4.49 13.63 -27.17
N ALA A 152 -4.61 13.21 -25.91
CA ALA A 152 -4.78 11.79 -25.56
C ALA A 152 -6.13 11.26 -26.06
N LEU A 153 -7.20 12.07 -25.92
CA LEU A 153 -8.52 11.71 -26.44
C LEU A 153 -8.51 11.57 -27.97
N GLN A 154 -7.85 12.48 -28.70
CA GLN A 154 -7.70 12.39 -30.17
C GLN A 154 -6.93 11.12 -30.57
N GLN A 155 -5.88 10.74 -29.83
CA GLN A 155 -5.17 9.49 -30.07
C GLN A 155 -6.04 8.26 -29.86
N LEU A 156 -6.86 8.27 -28.79
CA LEU A 156 -7.82 7.18 -28.53
C LEU A 156 -8.91 7.13 -29.59
N GLU A 157 -9.43 8.28 -30.07
CA GLU A 157 -10.39 8.34 -31.19
C GLU A 157 -9.82 7.69 -32.44
N ALA A 158 -8.55 7.93 -32.75
CA ALA A 158 -7.88 7.33 -33.93
C ALA A 158 -7.65 5.82 -33.75
N LEU A 159 -7.40 5.35 -32.52
CA LEU A 159 -7.17 3.93 -32.23
C LEU A 159 -8.49 3.13 -32.19
N PHE A 160 -9.59 3.77 -31.84
CA PHE A 160 -10.92 3.16 -31.77
C PHE A 160 -11.90 3.85 -32.71
N PRO A 161 -11.74 3.69 -34.03
CA PRO A 161 -12.65 4.31 -35.00
C PRO A 161 -14.04 3.69 -34.93
N GLY A 162 -15.06 4.44 -35.31
CA GLY A 162 -16.45 3.98 -35.37
C GLY A 162 -17.43 5.02 -34.83
N ASP A 163 -18.71 4.67 -34.88
CA ASP A 163 -19.80 5.51 -34.43
C ASP A 163 -20.04 5.38 -32.92
N GLY A 164 -20.61 6.42 -32.32
CA GLY A 164 -20.97 6.45 -30.90
C GLY A 164 -19.86 6.97 -29.98
N PRO A 165 -20.14 7.08 -28.68
CA PRO A 165 -19.19 7.61 -27.71
C PRO A 165 -17.90 6.78 -27.60
N LEU A 166 -16.75 7.45 -27.45
CA LEU A 166 -15.43 6.81 -27.37
C LEU A 166 -15.38 5.72 -26.29
N TRP A 167 -15.96 5.96 -25.11
CA TRP A 167 -15.96 5.00 -24.01
C TRP A 167 -16.65 3.68 -24.38
N GLN A 168 -17.76 3.72 -25.15
CA GLN A 168 -18.45 2.51 -25.60
C GLN A 168 -17.57 1.70 -26.58
N ARG A 169 -16.86 2.38 -27.47
CA ARG A 169 -15.94 1.73 -28.42
C ARG A 169 -14.76 1.07 -27.72
N VAL A 170 -14.20 1.75 -26.71
CA VAL A 170 -13.13 1.21 -25.86
C VAL A 170 -13.65 0.01 -25.05
N GLU A 171 -14.85 0.11 -24.46
CA GLU A 171 -15.47 -0.99 -23.71
C GLU A 171 -15.73 -2.22 -24.60
N ALA A 172 -16.29 -1.99 -25.79
CA ALA A 172 -16.53 -3.06 -26.77
C ALA A 172 -15.22 -3.75 -27.22
N PHE A 173 -14.13 -3.00 -27.33
CA PHE A 173 -12.80 -3.57 -27.59
C PHE A 173 -12.31 -4.38 -26.39
N SER A 174 -12.34 -3.82 -25.21
CA SER A 174 -11.86 -4.45 -23.98
C SER A 174 -12.61 -5.74 -23.66
N SER A 175 -13.92 -5.74 -23.85
CA SER A 175 -14.78 -6.92 -23.61
C SER A 175 -14.39 -8.15 -24.46
N ARG A 176 -13.75 -7.94 -25.63
CA ARG A 176 -13.24 -9.05 -26.46
C ARG A 176 -12.07 -9.79 -25.81
N THR A 177 -11.40 -9.14 -24.84
CA THR A 177 -10.28 -9.72 -24.10
C THR A 177 -10.70 -10.24 -22.73
N ALA A 178 -12.01 -10.28 -22.43
CA ALA A 178 -12.51 -10.86 -21.20
C ALA A 178 -12.18 -12.36 -21.15
N ILE A 179 -11.66 -12.82 -20.03
CA ILE A 179 -11.36 -14.22 -19.81
C ILE A 179 -12.67 -14.94 -19.57
N PRO A 180 -13.01 -16.00 -20.34
CA PRO A 180 -14.19 -16.80 -20.05
C PRO A 180 -14.17 -17.36 -18.64
N ALA A 181 -15.32 -17.33 -17.94
CA ALA A 181 -15.39 -17.72 -16.53
C ALA A 181 -14.87 -19.15 -16.27
N ASP A 182 -15.10 -20.08 -17.21
CA ASP A 182 -14.63 -21.47 -17.16
C ASP A 182 -13.11 -21.61 -17.39
N LYS A 183 -12.43 -20.54 -17.81
CA LYS A 183 -10.97 -20.48 -18.02
C LYS A 183 -10.24 -19.65 -16.99
N LEU A 184 -10.97 -18.87 -16.19
CA LEU A 184 -10.38 -17.86 -15.30
C LEU A 184 -9.36 -18.47 -14.34
N GLU A 185 -9.71 -19.54 -13.64
CA GLU A 185 -8.82 -20.21 -12.69
C GLU A 185 -7.52 -20.70 -13.36
N GLN A 186 -7.65 -21.32 -14.53
CA GLN A 186 -6.48 -21.79 -15.31
C GLN A 186 -5.57 -20.64 -15.73
N VAL A 187 -6.14 -19.53 -16.20
CA VAL A 187 -5.38 -18.34 -16.62
C VAL A 187 -4.68 -17.71 -15.42
N MET A 188 -5.37 -17.59 -14.29
CA MET A 188 -4.77 -17.03 -13.07
C MET A 188 -3.61 -17.87 -12.55
N HIS A 189 -3.75 -19.20 -12.51
CA HIS A 189 -2.64 -20.08 -12.15
C HIS A 189 -1.44 -19.95 -13.10
N ALA A 190 -1.69 -19.85 -14.41
CA ALA A 190 -0.63 -19.64 -15.38
C ALA A 190 0.08 -18.28 -15.20
N SER A 191 -0.69 -17.21 -14.94
CA SER A 191 -0.15 -15.87 -14.69
C SER A 191 0.70 -15.84 -13.42
N ILE A 192 0.24 -16.43 -12.31
CA ILE A 192 0.98 -16.51 -11.05
C ILE A 192 2.29 -17.31 -11.26
N ALA A 193 2.23 -18.44 -11.97
CA ALA A 193 3.42 -19.25 -12.27
C ALA A 193 4.44 -18.47 -13.09
N GLU A 194 4.00 -17.69 -14.09
CA GLU A 194 4.88 -16.85 -14.91
C GLU A 194 5.47 -15.69 -14.12
N CYS A 195 4.67 -15.02 -13.27
CA CYS A 195 5.16 -13.98 -12.37
C CYS A 195 6.25 -14.54 -11.42
N LYS A 196 5.99 -15.70 -10.82
CA LYS A 196 6.98 -16.40 -9.97
C LYS A 196 8.25 -16.72 -10.74
N ARG A 197 8.14 -17.27 -11.95
CA ARG A 197 9.30 -17.59 -12.81
C ARG A 197 10.15 -16.35 -13.11
N ARG A 198 9.50 -15.20 -13.41
CA ARG A 198 10.21 -13.92 -13.63
C ARG A 198 10.87 -13.41 -12.37
N THR A 199 10.16 -13.44 -11.24
CA THR A 199 10.69 -12.99 -9.94
C THR A 199 11.96 -13.75 -9.53
N LEU A 200 11.97 -15.08 -9.73
CA LEU A 200 13.10 -15.93 -9.39
C LEU A 200 14.38 -15.64 -10.21
N GLN A 201 14.28 -14.86 -11.29
CA GLN A 201 15.46 -14.40 -12.03
C GLN A 201 16.24 -13.32 -11.27
N TYR A 202 15.60 -12.62 -10.34
CA TYR A 202 16.15 -11.46 -9.64
C TYR A 202 16.17 -11.62 -8.12
N ILE A 203 15.21 -12.35 -7.56
CA ILE A 203 14.99 -12.48 -6.12
C ILE A 203 14.79 -13.94 -5.78
N ALA A 204 15.56 -14.44 -4.79
CA ALA A 204 15.31 -15.75 -4.20
C ALA A 204 14.06 -15.68 -3.31
N LEU A 205 13.06 -16.48 -3.58
CA LEU A 205 11.87 -16.60 -2.73
C LEU A 205 12.12 -17.61 -1.60
N PRO A 206 11.46 -17.42 -0.43
CA PRO A 206 11.48 -18.41 0.64
C PRO A 206 11.02 -19.78 0.14
N THR A 207 11.63 -20.85 0.65
CA THR A 207 11.27 -22.23 0.25
C THR A 207 9.84 -22.61 0.67
N GLU A 208 9.34 -21.98 1.73
CA GLU A 208 7.99 -22.17 2.27
C GLU A 208 6.93 -21.35 1.51
N GLU A 209 7.35 -20.52 0.53
CA GLU A 209 6.41 -19.67 -0.22
C GLU A 209 5.34 -20.52 -0.89
N LYS A 210 4.09 -20.16 -0.59
CA LYS A 210 2.90 -20.77 -1.18
C LYS A 210 1.74 -19.79 -1.23
N PHE A 211 0.82 -20.05 -2.13
CA PHE A 211 -0.44 -19.32 -2.21
C PHE A 211 -1.60 -20.29 -2.47
N THR A 212 -2.80 -19.86 -2.12
CA THR A 212 -4.08 -20.43 -2.55
C THR A 212 -4.82 -19.41 -3.40
N LEU A 213 -5.50 -19.87 -4.44
CA LEU A 213 -6.39 -19.04 -5.26
C LEU A 213 -7.85 -19.43 -4.98
N GLU A 214 -8.70 -18.44 -4.77
CA GLU A 214 -10.13 -18.61 -4.60
C GLU A 214 -10.89 -17.66 -5.54
N LEU A 215 -11.90 -18.20 -6.23
CA LEU A 215 -12.86 -17.40 -6.97
C LEU A 215 -14.04 -17.08 -6.04
N VAL A 216 -14.35 -15.80 -5.88
CA VAL A 216 -15.39 -15.32 -4.97
C VAL A 216 -16.40 -14.43 -5.70
N THR A 217 -17.53 -14.15 -5.06
CA THR A 217 -18.59 -13.26 -5.55
C THR A 217 -18.99 -12.28 -4.45
N LYS A 218 -19.77 -11.24 -4.81
CA LYS A 218 -20.35 -10.27 -3.88
C LYS A 218 -19.31 -9.55 -3.02
N GLN A 219 -18.17 -9.23 -3.63
CA GLN A 219 -17.12 -8.45 -3.00
C GLN A 219 -17.10 -7.02 -3.55
N PRO A 220 -16.74 -6.01 -2.74
CA PRO A 220 -16.62 -4.61 -3.21
C PRO A 220 -15.36 -4.34 -4.05
N TRP A 221 -14.51 -5.34 -4.24
CA TRP A 221 -13.23 -5.27 -4.97
C TRP A 221 -13.17 -6.32 -6.09
N SER A 222 -12.25 -6.16 -7.04
CA SER A 222 -12.03 -7.09 -8.16
C SER A 222 -11.09 -8.25 -7.81
N GLY A 223 -10.13 -8.01 -6.95
CA GLY A 223 -9.19 -9.02 -6.45
C GLY A 223 -8.55 -8.57 -5.16
N TYR A 224 -8.11 -9.52 -4.35
CA TYR A 224 -7.46 -9.25 -3.08
C TYR A 224 -6.40 -10.32 -2.77
N ASN A 225 -5.28 -9.89 -2.16
CA ASN A 225 -4.25 -10.80 -1.67
C ASN A 225 -4.14 -10.67 -0.14
N TRP A 226 -4.54 -11.71 0.57
CA TRP A 226 -4.41 -11.82 2.02
C TRP A 226 -3.09 -12.51 2.38
N TYR A 227 -2.14 -11.76 2.90
CA TYR A 227 -0.95 -12.36 3.48
C TYR A 227 -1.30 -13.03 4.81
N LYS A 228 -1.04 -14.33 4.93
CA LYS A 228 -1.38 -15.16 6.11
C LYS A 228 -0.18 -15.41 7.05
N GLY A 229 0.95 -14.77 6.79
CA GLY A 229 2.21 -15.05 7.49
C GLY A 229 2.97 -16.23 6.89
N ASN A 230 4.22 -16.43 7.30
CA ASN A 230 5.09 -17.55 6.89
C ASN A 230 5.13 -17.74 5.36
N ALA A 231 5.33 -16.65 4.62
CA ALA A 231 5.35 -16.64 3.15
C ALA A 231 4.12 -17.30 2.49
N THR A 232 2.96 -17.26 3.15
CA THR A 232 1.70 -17.81 2.64
C THR A 232 0.73 -16.69 2.29
N SER A 233 0.09 -16.77 1.13
CA SER A 233 -0.93 -15.83 0.66
C SER A 233 -2.20 -16.56 0.23
N LEU A 234 -3.34 -15.88 0.44
CA LEU A 234 -4.62 -16.23 -0.16
C LEU A 234 -4.97 -15.14 -1.19
N ILE A 235 -5.02 -15.52 -2.46
CA ILE A 235 -5.41 -14.65 -3.57
C ILE A 235 -6.88 -14.92 -3.87
N GLN A 236 -7.71 -13.89 -3.82
CA GLN A 236 -9.13 -13.98 -4.14
C GLN A 236 -9.44 -13.11 -5.35
N ILE A 237 -10.24 -13.64 -6.28
CA ILE A 237 -10.71 -12.96 -7.48
C ILE A 237 -12.23 -12.89 -7.45
N ASN A 238 -12.79 -11.67 -7.51
CA ASN A 238 -14.23 -11.47 -7.60
C ASN A 238 -14.69 -11.70 -9.03
N THR A 239 -15.55 -12.68 -9.24
CA THR A 239 -16.05 -13.09 -10.56
C THR A 239 -17.31 -12.35 -11.00
N ASP A 240 -17.86 -11.46 -10.17
CA ASP A 240 -18.99 -10.58 -10.56
C ASP A 240 -18.56 -9.51 -11.58
N LEU A 241 -17.26 -9.25 -11.67
CA LEU A 241 -16.69 -8.32 -12.65
C LEU A 241 -15.88 -9.09 -13.70
N PRO A 242 -15.93 -8.68 -14.99
CA PRO A 242 -15.12 -9.31 -16.01
C PRO A 242 -13.62 -9.10 -15.75
N VAL A 243 -12.86 -10.18 -15.73
CA VAL A 243 -11.41 -10.14 -15.67
C VAL A 243 -10.85 -10.09 -17.08
N LEU A 244 -10.14 -9.02 -17.43
CA LEU A 244 -9.53 -8.86 -18.74
C LEU A 244 -8.15 -9.51 -18.78
N MET A 245 -7.79 -10.09 -19.93
CA MET A 245 -6.46 -10.69 -20.16
C MET A 245 -5.31 -9.73 -19.84
N SER A 246 -5.47 -8.44 -20.15
CA SER A 246 -4.47 -7.40 -19.88
C SER A 246 -4.26 -7.16 -18.38
N ARG A 247 -5.20 -7.54 -17.53
CA ARG A 247 -5.15 -7.37 -16.07
C ARG A 247 -4.85 -8.66 -15.31
N ALA A 248 -4.76 -9.80 -16.00
CA ALA A 248 -4.53 -11.09 -15.34
C ALA A 248 -3.14 -11.17 -14.67
N VAL A 249 -2.21 -10.30 -15.01
CA VAL A 249 -0.88 -10.19 -14.37
C VAL A 249 -0.81 -9.09 -13.30
N ASP A 250 -1.85 -8.27 -13.17
CA ASP A 250 -1.92 -7.17 -12.20
C ASP A 250 -2.68 -7.60 -10.92
N LEU A 251 -3.38 -8.71 -10.98
CA LEU A 251 -4.10 -9.32 -9.87
C LEU A 251 -3.23 -10.35 -9.16
#